data_fad62768ff3972e566f64b3883393f3c
#
_entry.id   fad62768ff3972e566f64b3883393f3c
#
_cell.length_a   1.000
_cell.length_b   1.000
_cell.length_c   1.000
_cell.angle_alpha   90.00
_cell.angle_beta   90.00
_cell.angle_gamma   90.00
#
_symmetry.space_group_name_H-M   'P 1'
#
loop_
_entity.id
_entity.type
_entity.pdbx_description
1 polymer ?
#
loop_
_entity_poly.entity_id
_entity_poly.type
_entity_poly.pdbx_seq_one_letter_code
_entity_poly.pdbx_strand_id
1 'polypeptide(L)'
;MNLLRWLPNLNRTIWILAAGRLLSQVGTGFTLFYLPIFFVNEVGLSATAVGAALGSASLSGMVGRFWGGAAIDSPAWGRRRTLLISMLISSLGSFALAFANDLVALVLGNLLMGLGIGLYWPATEAVVADLSPLEQRGEAYAITRLADSIGLGLGVVLGSVLIALAHAYRALLIADGLSFLIFFGILYAFIAETIKPNQKQHTGLKGWKIALGDRSFLIYIAVNILITTYLAQINSTLPLYFKNFARQGLGFSELTIGTLFAWHLGLAILFQLPIARWLKPYSYARGLMISIFFWGTGFGLIWICGVAPAGGLIWAVLALGLMAIAMASYTPTASALVVALAPDSLRGVYLSLNSQCWAIGYLIGPALGGAAMDRPPGLANGYWLMLVGSIPVGLTILKALERQLQRVSRSTDLEYTNHSS
;
A
#
# COMPACT_ATOMS: atom_id res chain seq x y z
N MET A 1 -17.08 -32.05 -2.90
CA MET A 1 -16.98 -30.96 -3.89
C MET A 1 -15.50 -30.67 -4.09
N ASN A 2 -14.92 -30.96 -5.28
CA ASN A 2 -13.48 -30.78 -5.53
C ASN A 2 -13.16 -29.27 -5.61
N LEU A 3 -12.70 -28.68 -4.53
CA LEU A 3 -12.21 -27.29 -4.48
C LEU A 3 -11.12 -26.98 -5.53
N LEU A 4 -10.40 -28.01 -5.98
CA LEU A 4 -9.38 -27.91 -7.04
C LEU A 4 -9.91 -27.53 -8.44
N ARG A 5 -11.22 -27.68 -8.70
CA ARG A 5 -11.82 -27.27 -9.99
C ARG A 5 -11.99 -25.73 -10.13
N TRP A 6 -11.83 -24.98 -9.05
CA TRP A 6 -11.93 -23.52 -9.05
C TRP A 6 -10.57 -22.84 -9.27
N LEU A 7 -9.48 -23.58 -9.17
CA LEU A 7 -8.15 -23.03 -9.40
C LEU A 7 -7.91 -22.90 -10.92
N PRO A 8 -7.41 -21.74 -11.37
CA PRO A 8 -7.10 -21.51 -12.77
C PRO A 8 -5.94 -22.42 -13.21
N ASN A 9 -5.99 -22.85 -14.47
CA ASN A 9 -4.94 -23.68 -15.07
C ASN A 9 -3.75 -22.82 -15.51
N LEU A 10 -2.95 -22.35 -14.53
CA LEU A 10 -1.79 -21.49 -14.75
C LEU A 10 -0.50 -22.29 -14.85
N ASN A 11 0.50 -21.70 -15.48
CA ASN A 11 1.85 -22.24 -15.53
C ASN A 11 2.37 -22.54 -14.11
N ARG A 12 3.02 -23.70 -13.94
CA ARG A 12 3.63 -24.14 -12.67
C ARG A 12 4.54 -23.06 -12.05
N THR A 13 5.26 -22.32 -12.88
CA THR A 13 6.16 -21.25 -12.43
C THR A 13 5.40 -20.12 -11.75
N ILE A 14 4.15 -19.80 -12.17
CA ILE A 14 3.31 -18.78 -11.51
C ILE A 14 2.89 -19.25 -10.11
N TRP A 15 2.56 -20.52 -9.95
CA TRP A 15 2.24 -21.10 -8.63
C TRP A 15 3.43 -21.08 -7.67
N ILE A 16 4.64 -21.39 -8.18
CA ILE A 16 5.89 -21.29 -7.41
C ILE A 16 6.15 -19.84 -7.00
N LEU A 17 5.97 -18.88 -7.91
CA LEU A 17 6.10 -17.46 -7.64
C LEU A 17 5.08 -17.02 -6.59
N ALA A 18 3.82 -17.43 -6.70
CA ALA A 18 2.76 -17.13 -5.74
C ALA A 18 3.08 -17.69 -4.34
N ALA A 19 3.59 -18.92 -4.26
CA ALA A 19 4.00 -19.51 -2.98
C ALA A 19 5.18 -18.76 -2.34
N GLY A 20 6.18 -18.35 -3.12
CA GLY A 20 7.29 -17.52 -2.64
C GLY A 20 6.83 -16.14 -2.16
N ARG A 21 5.90 -15.51 -2.90
CA ARG A 21 5.26 -14.24 -2.50
C ARG A 21 4.48 -14.39 -1.20
N LEU A 22 3.66 -15.44 -1.06
CA LEU A 22 2.93 -15.72 0.17
C LEU A 22 3.88 -15.80 1.36
N LEU A 23 4.97 -16.57 1.25
CA LEU A 23 5.96 -16.72 2.32
C LEU A 23 6.62 -15.39 2.67
N SER A 24 7.06 -14.62 1.68
CA SER A 24 7.66 -13.31 1.89
C SER A 24 6.67 -12.34 2.55
N GLN A 25 5.38 -12.39 2.18
CA GLN A 25 4.36 -11.54 2.77
C GLN A 25 3.97 -11.95 4.20
N VAL A 26 4.15 -13.22 4.58
CA VAL A 26 4.06 -13.64 6.00
C VAL A 26 5.14 -12.91 6.81
N GLY A 27 6.39 -12.88 6.31
CA GLY A 27 7.48 -12.11 6.93
C GLY A 27 7.14 -10.62 7.05
N THR A 28 6.70 -10.00 5.97
CA THR A 28 6.27 -8.58 5.97
C THR A 28 5.13 -8.33 6.96
N GLY A 29 4.18 -9.26 7.09
CA GLY A 29 3.10 -9.19 8.08
C GLY A 29 3.59 -9.22 9.53
N PHE A 30 4.71 -9.88 9.81
CA PHE A 30 5.34 -9.85 11.14
C PHE A 30 5.81 -8.46 11.54
N THR A 31 6.19 -7.62 10.60
CA THR A 31 6.85 -6.35 10.88
C THR A 31 5.95 -5.14 10.66
N LEU A 32 5.09 -5.18 9.66
CA LEU A 32 4.36 -4.03 9.13
C LEU A 32 3.61 -3.20 10.19
N PHE A 33 2.92 -3.86 11.12
CA PHE A 33 2.13 -3.19 12.16
C PHE A 33 2.85 -3.07 13.50
N TYR A 34 3.90 -3.87 13.72
CA TYR A 34 4.58 -3.93 15.02
C TYR A 34 5.84 -3.09 15.07
N LEU A 35 6.40 -2.70 13.91
CA LEU A 35 7.60 -1.89 13.82
C LEU A 35 7.49 -0.56 14.58
N PRO A 36 6.41 0.25 14.42
CA PRO A 36 6.25 1.49 15.18
C PRO A 36 6.18 1.25 16.69
N ILE A 37 5.46 0.18 17.11
CA ILE A 37 5.33 -0.17 18.53
C ILE A 37 6.69 -0.55 19.10
N PHE A 38 7.46 -1.39 18.40
CA PHE A 38 8.77 -1.85 18.84
C PHE A 38 9.74 -0.68 19.03
N PHE A 39 9.89 0.19 18.03
CA PHE A 39 10.87 1.26 18.13
C PHE A 39 10.49 2.37 19.11
N VAL A 40 9.21 2.61 19.34
CA VAL A 40 8.77 3.58 20.34
C VAL A 40 8.81 3.00 21.75
N ASN A 41 8.24 1.82 21.97
CA ASN A 41 8.01 1.29 23.31
C ASN A 41 9.18 0.46 23.85
N GLU A 42 9.90 -0.28 22.98
CA GLU A 42 11.00 -1.15 23.41
C GLU A 42 12.37 -0.49 23.24
N VAL A 43 12.59 0.20 22.08
CA VAL A 43 13.85 0.89 21.81
C VAL A 43 13.86 2.28 22.44
N GLY A 44 12.70 2.90 22.69
CA GLY A 44 12.57 4.18 23.36
C GLY A 44 12.80 5.40 22.46
N LEU A 45 12.67 5.24 21.14
CA LEU A 45 12.74 6.37 20.20
C LEU A 45 11.44 7.18 20.25
N SER A 46 11.52 8.49 19.99
CA SER A 46 10.32 9.31 19.87
C SER A 46 9.46 8.86 18.68
N ALA A 47 8.14 8.96 18.80
CA ALA A 47 7.22 8.58 17.73
C ALA A 47 7.45 9.45 16.48
N THR A 48 7.85 10.72 16.64
CA THR A 48 8.28 11.61 15.55
C THR A 48 9.47 11.03 14.78
N ALA A 49 10.51 10.59 15.49
CA ALA A 49 11.70 10.00 14.88
C ALA A 49 11.36 8.71 14.13
N VAL A 50 10.58 7.84 14.75
CA VAL A 50 10.10 6.59 14.13
C VAL A 50 9.24 6.87 12.89
N GLY A 51 8.31 7.82 12.98
CA GLY A 51 7.47 8.20 11.85
C GLY A 51 8.27 8.76 10.66
N ALA A 52 9.27 9.61 10.94
CA ALA A 52 10.18 10.14 9.92
C ALA A 52 11.03 9.02 9.28
N ALA A 53 11.55 8.09 10.09
CA ALA A 53 12.31 6.94 9.62
C ALA A 53 11.47 6.01 8.74
N LEU A 54 10.23 5.71 9.13
CA LEU A 54 9.30 4.93 8.30
C LEU A 54 9.00 5.66 6.97
N GLY A 55 8.81 6.98 7.01
CA GLY A 55 8.63 7.79 5.82
C GLY A 55 9.83 7.74 4.87
N SER A 56 11.06 7.64 5.39
CA SER A 56 12.29 7.58 4.58
C SER A 56 12.33 6.38 3.61
N ALA A 57 11.69 5.26 3.96
CA ALA A 57 11.53 4.11 3.07
C ALA A 57 10.84 4.48 1.74
N SER A 58 9.93 5.46 1.78
CA SER A 58 9.24 5.91 0.58
C SER A 58 10.17 6.67 -0.38
N LEU A 59 11.15 7.42 0.14
CA LEU A 59 12.12 8.13 -0.68
C LEU A 59 13.02 7.14 -1.45
N SER A 60 13.61 6.17 -0.75
CA SER A 60 14.41 5.13 -1.40
C SER A 60 13.57 4.22 -2.29
N GLY A 61 12.29 3.99 -1.94
CA GLY A 61 11.34 3.25 -2.76
C GLY A 61 11.02 3.93 -4.10
N MET A 62 10.95 5.28 -4.14
CA MET A 62 10.85 6.02 -5.41
C MET A 62 12.06 5.80 -6.30
N VAL A 63 13.27 5.90 -5.72
CA VAL A 63 14.52 5.62 -6.44
C VAL A 63 14.55 4.18 -6.94
N GLY A 64 14.17 3.22 -6.08
CA GLY A 64 14.10 1.80 -6.42
C GLY A 64 13.14 1.51 -7.58
N ARG A 65 11.96 2.14 -7.61
CA ARG A 65 11.01 1.98 -8.71
C ARG A 65 11.52 2.56 -10.02
N PHE A 66 12.19 3.71 -9.97
CA PHE A 66 12.80 4.32 -11.14
C PHE A 66 13.92 3.44 -11.72
N TRP A 67 14.85 3.00 -10.89
CA TRP A 67 15.94 2.11 -11.31
C TRP A 67 15.42 0.72 -11.69
N GLY A 68 14.46 0.18 -10.93
CA GLY A 68 13.82 -1.11 -11.22
C GLY A 68 13.16 -1.11 -12.58
N GLY A 69 12.42 -0.07 -12.92
CA GLY A 69 11.82 0.07 -14.25
C GLY A 69 12.85 0.09 -15.39
N ALA A 70 13.97 0.79 -15.21
CA ALA A 70 15.05 0.79 -16.20
C ALA A 70 15.82 -0.55 -16.24
N ALA A 71 16.02 -1.18 -15.08
CA ALA A 71 16.78 -2.43 -14.98
C ALA A 71 16.05 -3.62 -15.62
N ILE A 72 14.72 -3.74 -15.44
CA ILE A 72 13.93 -4.86 -15.98
C ILE A 72 13.89 -4.89 -17.50
N ASP A 73 14.08 -3.74 -18.15
CA ASP A 73 14.10 -3.62 -19.61
C ASP A 73 15.53 -3.66 -20.19
N SER A 74 16.55 -3.71 -19.33
CA SER A 74 17.95 -3.79 -19.72
C SER A 74 18.38 -5.23 -20.01
N PRO A 75 18.92 -5.54 -21.20
CA PRO A 75 19.44 -6.89 -21.52
C PRO A 75 20.57 -7.34 -20.57
N ALA A 76 21.33 -6.40 -19.99
CA ALA A 76 22.43 -6.70 -19.07
C ALA A 76 21.95 -7.08 -17.67
N TRP A 77 20.79 -6.55 -17.22
CA TRP A 77 20.23 -6.78 -15.89
C TRP A 77 19.07 -7.78 -15.94
N GLY A 78 18.03 -7.48 -16.67
CA GLY A 78 16.86 -8.30 -16.82
C GLY A 78 15.96 -8.35 -15.57
N ARG A 79 14.87 -9.08 -15.69
CA ARG A 79 13.82 -9.16 -14.67
C ARG A 79 14.23 -10.04 -13.49
N ARG A 80 14.84 -11.20 -13.79
CA ARG A 80 15.30 -12.15 -12.77
C ARG A 80 16.35 -11.53 -11.85
N ARG A 81 17.38 -10.89 -12.39
CA ARG A 81 18.45 -10.26 -11.58
C ARG A 81 17.89 -9.13 -10.71
N THR A 82 17.00 -8.30 -11.26
CA THR A 82 16.35 -7.23 -10.50
C THR A 82 15.56 -7.79 -9.31
N LEU A 83 14.80 -8.88 -9.50
CA LEU A 83 14.09 -9.56 -8.41
C LEU A 83 15.05 -10.12 -7.35
N LEU A 84 16.10 -10.81 -7.76
CA LEU A 84 17.07 -11.39 -6.83
C LEU A 84 17.75 -10.31 -5.98
N ILE A 85 18.17 -9.21 -6.60
CA ILE A 85 18.77 -8.08 -5.89
C ILE A 85 17.77 -7.42 -4.95
N SER A 86 16.50 -7.28 -5.36
CA SER A 86 15.48 -6.71 -4.49
C SER A 86 15.28 -7.53 -3.21
N MET A 87 15.27 -8.87 -3.31
CA MET A 87 15.17 -9.76 -2.15
C MET A 87 16.38 -9.66 -1.22
N LEU A 88 17.59 -9.59 -1.77
CA LEU A 88 18.80 -9.41 -0.97
C LEU A 88 18.80 -8.07 -0.23
N ILE A 89 18.44 -6.98 -0.91
CA ILE A 89 18.38 -5.65 -0.29
C ILE A 89 17.30 -5.62 0.79
N SER A 90 16.11 -6.19 0.54
CA SER A 90 15.02 -6.27 1.52
C SER A 90 15.44 -7.10 2.74
N SER A 91 16.11 -8.23 2.53
CA SER A 91 16.64 -9.07 3.62
C SER A 91 17.65 -8.31 4.46
N LEU A 92 18.63 -7.63 3.83
CA LEU A 92 19.60 -6.79 4.54
C LEU A 92 18.92 -5.65 5.31
N GLY A 93 17.88 -5.04 4.73
CA GLY A 93 17.06 -4.02 5.40
C GLY A 93 16.38 -4.56 6.65
N SER A 94 15.74 -5.74 6.56
CA SER A 94 15.08 -6.38 7.69
C SER A 94 16.05 -6.78 8.80
N PHE A 95 17.23 -7.31 8.46
CA PHE A 95 18.29 -7.57 9.45
C PHE A 95 18.85 -6.28 10.05
N ALA A 96 19.06 -5.24 9.26
CA ALA A 96 19.49 -3.94 9.78
C ALA A 96 18.48 -3.38 10.80
N LEU A 97 17.17 -3.50 10.52
CA LEU A 97 16.10 -3.11 11.45
C LEU A 97 16.08 -3.99 12.71
N ALA A 98 16.36 -5.31 12.59
CA ALA A 98 16.41 -6.22 13.74
C ALA A 98 17.49 -5.83 14.76
N PHE A 99 18.60 -5.29 14.30
CA PHE A 99 19.73 -4.88 15.15
C PHE A 99 19.78 -3.37 15.42
N ALA A 100 18.83 -2.59 14.88
CA ALA A 100 18.76 -1.16 15.12
C ALA A 100 18.41 -0.85 16.58
N ASN A 101 19.18 0.08 17.18
CA ASN A 101 19.00 0.57 18.54
C ASN A 101 18.94 2.11 18.59
N ASP A 102 19.12 2.77 17.47
CA ASP A 102 19.12 4.22 17.33
C ASP A 102 18.42 4.68 16.04
N LEU A 103 18.23 5.98 15.92
CA LEU A 103 17.56 6.58 14.76
C LEU A 103 18.33 6.37 13.46
N VAL A 104 19.65 6.41 13.49
CA VAL A 104 20.48 6.29 12.27
C VAL A 104 20.33 4.88 11.70
N ALA A 105 20.48 3.85 12.53
CA ALA A 105 20.29 2.46 12.13
C ALA A 105 18.85 2.20 11.65
N LEU A 106 17.84 2.79 12.31
CA LEU A 106 16.44 2.70 11.90
C LEU A 106 16.22 3.32 10.52
N VAL A 107 16.75 4.51 10.25
CA VAL A 107 16.66 5.18 8.94
C VAL A 107 17.36 4.36 7.87
N LEU A 108 18.58 3.88 8.11
CA LEU A 108 19.32 3.05 7.16
C LEU A 108 18.59 1.76 6.81
N GLY A 109 18.04 1.06 7.82
CA GLY A 109 17.23 -0.13 7.60
C GLY A 109 15.98 0.15 6.76
N ASN A 110 15.26 1.25 7.05
CA ASN A 110 14.10 1.67 6.26
C ASN A 110 14.46 2.10 4.83
N LEU A 111 15.58 2.77 4.63
CA LEU A 111 16.07 3.11 3.28
C LEU A 111 16.38 1.84 2.46
N LEU A 112 17.00 0.82 3.07
CA LEU A 112 17.23 -0.47 2.42
C LEU A 112 15.92 -1.17 2.09
N MET A 113 14.98 -1.25 3.04
CA MET A 113 13.65 -1.83 2.80
C MET A 113 12.91 -1.12 1.67
N GLY A 114 12.89 0.21 1.70
CA GLY A 114 12.25 0.99 0.65
C GLY A 114 12.85 0.74 -0.73
N LEU A 115 14.19 0.72 -0.83
CA LEU A 115 14.90 0.43 -2.08
C LEU A 115 14.57 -0.98 -2.60
N GLY A 116 14.61 -1.99 -1.72
CA GLY A 116 14.26 -3.37 -2.06
C GLY A 116 12.82 -3.49 -2.58
N ILE A 117 11.85 -2.94 -1.86
CA ILE A 117 10.43 -2.93 -2.26
C ILE A 117 10.24 -2.15 -3.57
N GLY A 118 10.97 -1.05 -3.75
CA GLY A 118 10.91 -0.25 -4.97
C GLY A 118 11.36 -1.02 -6.21
N LEU A 119 12.43 -1.81 -6.11
CA LEU A 119 12.91 -2.69 -7.17
C LEU A 119 11.97 -3.88 -7.41
N TYR A 120 11.34 -4.40 -6.34
CA TYR A 120 10.53 -5.62 -6.38
C TYR A 120 9.28 -5.48 -7.25
N TRP A 121 8.48 -4.41 -7.04
CA TRP A 121 7.17 -4.30 -7.66
C TRP A 121 7.21 -4.30 -9.19
N PRO A 122 8.00 -3.44 -9.87
CA PRO A 122 8.05 -3.48 -11.33
C PRO A 122 8.58 -4.81 -11.87
N ALA A 123 9.56 -5.41 -11.20
CA ALA A 123 10.16 -6.67 -11.65
C ALA A 123 9.20 -7.86 -11.51
N THR A 124 8.49 -7.98 -10.38
CA THR A 124 7.55 -9.08 -10.15
C THR A 124 6.33 -8.99 -11.07
N GLU A 125 5.79 -7.78 -11.29
CA GLU A 125 4.67 -7.57 -12.23
C GLU A 125 5.08 -7.93 -13.67
N ALA A 126 6.28 -7.56 -14.08
CA ALA A 126 6.80 -7.91 -15.41
C ALA A 126 6.97 -9.43 -15.58
N VAL A 127 7.52 -10.13 -14.58
CA VAL A 127 7.67 -11.60 -14.60
C VAL A 127 6.30 -12.30 -14.69
N VAL A 128 5.30 -11.85 -13.91
CA VAL A 128 3.94 -12.41 -14.01
C VAL A 128 3.36 -12.21 -15.41
N ALA A 129 3.54 -11.02 -16.00
CA ALA A 129 3.07 -10.74 -17.36
C ALA A 129 3.73 -11.61 -18.41
N ASP A 130 5.04 -11.90 -18.28
CA ASP A 130 5.79 -12.69 -19.24
C ASP A 130 5.47 -14.18 -19.18
N LEU A 131 5.23 -14.69 -17.97
CA LEU A 131 4.92 -16.10 -17.72
C LEU A 131 3.46 -16.44 -18.05
N SER A 132 2.61 -15.43 -18.32
CA SER A 132 1.18 -15.60 -18.54
C SER A 132 0.79 -15.25 -19.98
N PRO A 133 0.04 -16.11 -20.70
CA PRO A 133 -0.66 -15.71 -21.92
C PRO A 133 -1.61 -14.54 -21.66
N LEU A 134 -1.90 -13.74 -22.67
CA LEU A 134 -2.77 -12.54 -22.53
C LEU A 134 -4.12 -12.87 -21.89
N GLU A 135 -4.72 -14.00 -22.28
CA GLU A 135 -6.03 -14.48 -21.81
C GLU A 135 -6.02 -14.86 -20.32
N GLN A 136 -4.89 -15.37 -19.82
CA GLN A 136 -4.74 -15.84 -18.43
C GLN A 136 -4.07 -14.81 -17.51
N ARG A 137 -3.63 -13.68 -18.05
CA ARG A 137 -2.85 -12.67 -17.31
C ARG A 137 -3.62 -12.11 -16.11
N GLY A 138 -4.93 -11.90 -16.28
CA GLY A 138 -5.82 -11.46 -15.18
C GLY A 138 -5.88 -12.45 -14.03
N GLU A 139 -5.97 -13.76 -14.32
CA GLU A 139 -5.99 -14.82 -13.32
C GLU A 139 -4.64 -14.96 -12.61
N ALA A 140 -3.54 -14.83 -13.34
CA ALA A 140 -2.19 -14.88 -12.77
C ALA A 140 -1.94 -13.74 -11.78
N TYR A 141 -2.35 -12.51 -12.12
CA TYR A 141 -2.29 -11.39 -11.19
C TYR A 141 -3.22 -11.59 -9.99
N ALA A 142 -4.43 -12.13 -10.19
CA ALA A 142 -5.36 -12.38 -9.10
C ALA A 142 -4.79 -13.38 -8.09
N ILE A 143 -4.19 -14.49 -8.55
CA ILE A 143 -3.58 -15.51 -7.68
C ILE A 143 -2.37 -14.95 -6.93
N THR A 144 -1.50 -14.21 -7.59
CA THR A 144 -0.33 -13.62 -6.93
C THR A 144 -0.72 -12.55 -5.89
N ARG A 145 -1.75 -11.72 -6.17
CA ARG A 145 -2.29 -10.75 -5.21
C ARG A 145 -3.02 -11.42 -4.04
N LEU A 146 -3.72 -12.53 -4.30
CA LEU A 146 -4.36 -13.32 -3.26
C LEU A 146 -3.31 -13.92 -2.32
N ALA A 147 -2.22 -14.46 -2.88
CA ALA A 147 -1.08 -14.97 -2.11
C ALA A 147 -0.47 -13.88 -1.21
N ASP A 148 -0.26 -12.66 -1.73
CA ASP A 148 0.21 -11.51 -0.93
C ASP A 148 -0.75 -11.21 0.23
N SER A 149 -2.04 -11.13 -0.04
CA SER A 149 -3.04 -10.76 0.97
C SER A 149 -3.17 -11.82 2.07
N ILE A 150 -3.18 -13.11 1.70
CA ILE A 150 -3.21 -14.22 2.64
C ILE A 150 -1.93 -14.24 3.48
N GLY A 151 -0.76 -14.11 2.83
CA GLY A 151 0.53 -14.07 3.51
C GLY A 151 0.61 -12.95 4.54
N LEU A 152 0.24 -11.74 4.13
CA LEU A 152 0.21 -10.56 5.01
C LEU A 152 -0.71 -10.78 6.22
N GLY A 153 -1.95 -11.25 5.98
CA GLY A 153 -2.91 -11.51 7.05
C GLY A 153 -2.43 -12.59 8.04
N LEU A 154 -1.88 -13.70 7.53
CA LEU A 154 -1.29 -14.74 8.38
C LEU A 154 -0.11 -14.19 9.19
N GLY A 155 0.77 -13.40 8.58
CA GLY A 155 1.91 -12.80 9.26
C GLY A 155 1.49 -11.88 10.40
N VAL A 156 0.48 -11.04 10.20
CA VAL A 156 -0.05 -10.16 11.25
C VAL A 156 -0.57 -10.95 12.45
N VAL A 157 -1.35 -12.01 12.22
CA VAL A 157 -1.90 -12.85 13.29
C VAL A 157 -0.79 -13.61 14.00
N LEU A 158 0.08 -14.30 13.25
CA LEU A 158 1.18 -15.06 13.83
C LEU A 158 2.16 -14.15 14.58
N GLY A 159 2.44 -12.95 14.04
CA GLY A 159 3.27 -11.94 14.69
C GLY A 159 2.70 -11.52 16.04
N SER A 160 1.39 -11.26 16.13
CA SER A 160 0.74 -10.91 17.41
C SER A 160 0.86 -12.01 18.47
N VAL A 161 0.69 -13.26 18.05
CA VAL A 161 0.82 -14.43 18.94
C VAL A 161 2.27 -14.58 19.44
N LEU A 162 3.25 -14.46 18.54
CA LEU A 162 4.66 -14.57 18.91
C LEU A 162 5.10 -13.45 19.85
N ILE A 163 4.62 -12.22 19.65
CA ILE A 163 4.90 -11.12 20.57
C ILE A 163 4.23 -11.37 21.92
N ALA A 164 2.96 -11.77 21.94
CA ALA A 164 2.21 -12.03 23.18
C ALA A 164 2.83 -13.15 24.04
N LEU A 165 3.40 -14.19 23.40
CA LEU A 165 4.00 -15.33 24.10
C LEU A 165 5.45 -15.10 24.52
N ALA A 166 6.25 -14.41 23.70
CA ALA A 166 7.70 -14.35 23.85
C ALA A 166 8.29 -12.95 23.89
N HIS A 167 7.50 -11.87 23.71
CA HIS A 167 7.96 -10.48 23.57
C HIS A 167 9.09 -10.30 22.53
N ALA A 168 9.11 -11.15 21.50
CA ALA A 168 10.25 -11.34 20.60
C ALA A 168 10.14 -10.47 19.33
N TYR A 169 9.98 -9.16 19.46
CA TYR A 169 9.89 -8.24 18.29
C TYR A 169 11.08 -8.39 17.33
N ARG A 170 12.31 -8.50 17.85
CA ARG A 170 13.52 -8.66 17.01
C ARG A 170 13.50 -9.97 16.23
N ALA A 171 12.97 -11.05 16.82
CA ALA A 171 12.84 -12.32 16.13
C ALA A 171 11.89 -12.24 14.93
N LEU A 172 10.85 -11.40 15.00
CA LEU A 172 9.96 -11.16 13.86
C LEU A 172 10.69 -10.49 12.69
N LEU A 173 11.56 -9.50 12.99
CA LEU A 173 12.37 -8.83 11.99
C LEU A 173 13.41 -9.79 11.37
N ILE A 174 14.01 -10.67 12.18
CA ILE A 174 14.92 -11.71 11.68
C ILE A 174 14.15 -12.70 10.81
N ALA A 175 12.96 -13.13 11.22
CA ALA A 175 12.12 -14.04 10.44
C ALA A 175 11.68 -13.42 9.10
N ASP A 176 11.38 -12.12 9.08
CA ASP A 176 11.10 -11.39 7.85
C ASP A 176 12.33 -11.38 6.91
N GLY A 177 13.51 -11.06 7.43
CA GLY A 177 14.77 -11.12 6.68
C GLY A 177 15.04 -12.51 6.09
N LEU A 178 14.80 -13.57 6.87
CA LEU A 178 14.92 -14.96 6.43
C LEU A 178 13.88 -15.31 5.36
N SER A 179 12.65 -14.80 5.46
CA SER A 179 11.60 -15.03 4.46
C SER A 179 12.01 -14.49 3.08
N PHE A 180 12.66 -13.31 3.03
CA PHE A 180 13.23 -12.76 1.79
C PHE A 180 14.36 -13.63 1.25
N LEU A 181 15.24 -14.19 2.10
CA LEU A 181 16.29 -15.12 1.65
C LEU A 181 15.73 -16.42 1.10
N ILE A 182 14.69 -16.98 1.73
CA ILE A 182 14.03 -18.17 1.21
C ILE A 182 13.37 -17.87 -0.13
N PHE A 183 12.70 -16.70 -0.25
CA PHE A 183 12.12 -16.29 -1.52
C PHE A 183 13.20 -16.04 -2.59
N PHE A 184 14.34 -15.44 -2.22
CA PHE A 184 15.51 -15.37 -3.10
C PHE A 184 15.92 -16.74 -3.61
N GLY A 185 16.04 -17.75 -2.74
CA GLY A 185 16.36 -19.14 -3.12
C GLY A 185 15.34 -19.73 -4.09
N ILE A 186 14.05 -19.52 -3.86
CA ILE A 186 12.96 -19.94 -4.76
C ILE A 186 13.11 -19.27 -6.14
N LEU A 187 13.31 -17.95 -6.17
CA LEU A 187 13.50 -17.20 -7.42
C LEU A 187 14.75 -17.69 -8.17
N TYR A 188 15.85 -17.92 -7.45
CA TYR A 188 17.10 -18.40 -8.05
C TYR A 188 16.96 -19.77 -8.67
N ALA A 189 16.26 -20.69 -8.00
CA ALA A 189 16.13 -22.08 -8.44
C ALA A 189 15.07 -22.29 -9.54
N PHE A 190 13.98 -21.51 -9.54
CA PHE A 190 12.80 -21.83 -10.35
C PHE A 190 12.41 -20.76 -11.36
N ILE A 191 12.90 -19.53 -11.24
CA ILE A 191 12.56 -18.44 -12.17
C ILE A 191 13.73 -18.18 -13.11
N ALA A 192 13.53 -18.49 -14.38
CA ALA A 192 14.48 -18.14 -15.44
C ALA A 192 14.34 -16.67 -15.85
N GLU A 193 15.32 -16.13 -16.59
CA GLU A 193 15.19 -14.79 -17.18
C GLU A 193 14.07 -14.78 -18.21
N THR A 194 13.17 -13.80 -18.13
CA THR A 194 11.97 -13.72 -18.95
C THR A 194 12.01 -12.60 -19.99
N ILE A 195 13.04 -11.75 -19.96
CA ILE A 195 13.18 -10.62 -20.90
C ILE A 195 13.25 -11.11 -22.35
N LYS A 196 12.46 -10.51 -23.23
CA LYS A 196 12.52 -10.74 -24.68
C LYS A 196 13.33 -9.64 -25.35
N PRO A 197 14.32 -9.95 -26.25
CA PRO A 197 15.32 -8.99 -26.73
C PRO A 197 14.82 -7.79 -27.54
N ASN A 198 13.50 -7.58 -27.75
CA ASN A 198 13.00 -6.62 -28.72
C ASN A 198 11.84 -5.70 -28.24
N GLN A 199 11.71 -5.43 -26.94
CA GLN A 199 10.72 -4.46 -26.46
C GLN A 199 11.37 -3.10 -26.25
N LYS A 200 11.36 -2.24 -27.28
CA LYS A 200 11.66 -0.82 -27.13
C LYS A 200 10.46 -0.11 -26.48
N GLN A 201 10.54 0.22 -25.20
CA GLN A 201 9.65 1.20 -24.59
C GLN A 201 10.34 2.58 -24.65
N HIS A 202 9.81 3.45 -25.49
CA HIS A 202 10.19 4.85 -25.54
C HIS A 202 9.24 5.67 -24.67
N THR A 203 9.55 5.84 -23.41
CA THR A 203 8.92 6.87 -22.56
C THR A 203 9.90 8.03 -22.36
N GLY A 204 9.96 8.93 -23.34
CA GLY A 204 10.77 10.15 -23.23
C GLY A 204 10.16 11.13 -22.22
N LEU A 205 10.99 12.05 -21.70
CA LEU A 205 10.62 13.17 -20.80
C LEU A 205 9.42 14.01 -21.29
N LYS A 206 9.12 13.98 -22.58
CA LYS A 206 7.94 14.64 -23.18
C LYS A 206 6.62 14.11 -22.61
N GLY A 207 6.49 12.81 -22.37
CA GLY A 207 5.27 12.23 -21.80
C GLY A 207 4.99 12.71 -20.38
N TRP A 208 6.02 12.89 -19.56
CA TRP A 208 5.90 13.44 -18.20
C TRP A 208 5.41 14.89 -18.23
N LYS A 209 5.93 15.70 -19.15
CA LYS A 209 5.50 17.11 -19.30
C LYS A 209 4.02 17.19 -19.70
N ILE A 210 3.55 16.32 -20.59
CA ILE A 210 2.13 16.25 -20.98
C ILE A 210 1.25 15.86 -19.79
N ALA A 211 1.59 14.80 -19.07
CA ALA A 211 0.82 14.33 -17.92
C ALA A 211 0.78 15.37 -16.79
N LEU A 212 1.88 16.08 -16.53
CA LEU A 212 1.96 17.17 -15.55
C LEU A 212 1.29 18.47 -16.06
N GLY A 213 0.92 18.56 -17.31
CA GLY A 213 0.09 19.63 -17.89
C GLY A 213 -1.41 19.33 -17.85
N ASP A 214 -1.81 18.08 -17.61
CA ASP A 214 -3.21 17.67 -17.54
C ASP A 214 -3.87 18.13 -16.24
N ARG A 215 -4.74 19.12 -16.34
CA ARG A 215 -5.42 19.72 -15.19
C ARG A 215 -6.29 18.71 -14.44
N SER A 216 -7.01 17.84 -15.16
CA SER A 216 -7.86 16.82 -14.53
C SER A 216 -7.02 15.81 -13.75
N PHE A 217 -5.89 15.41 -14.30
CA PHE A 217 -4.96 14.51 -13.67
C PHE A 217 -4.26 15.15 -12.45
N LEU A 218 -3.88 16.42 -12.52
CA LEU A 218 -3.29 17.14 -11.37
C LEU A 218 -4.28 17.28 -10.19
N ILE A 219 -5.56 17.55 -10.46
CA ILE A 219 -6.59 17.59 -9.43
C ILE A 219 -6.74 16.20 -8.79
N TYR A 220 -6.71 15.13 -9.61
CA TYR A 220 -6.71 13.76 -9.09
C TYR A 220 -5.48 13.46 -8.24
N ILE A 221 -4.27 13.82 -8.69
CA ILE A 221 -3.02 13.63 -7.93
C ILE A 221 -3.13 14.25 -6.53
N ALA A 222 -3.63 15.48 -6.43
CA ALA A 222 -3.77 16.18 -5.16
C ALA A 222 -4.65 15.39 -4.16
N VAL A 223 -5.80 14.90 -4.59
CA VAL A 223 -6.67 14.10 -3.72
C VAL A 223 -6.10 12.70 -3.49
N ASN A 224 -5.38 12.14 -4.45
CA ASN A 224 -4.78 10.83 -4.32
C ASN A 224 -3.65 10.82 -3.28
N ILE A 225 -2.85 11.88 -3.19
CA ILE A 225 -1.86 12.06 -2.13
C ILE A 225 -2.56 12.10 -0.76
N LEU A 226 -3.69 12.81 -0.64
CA LEU A 226 -4.46 12.85 0.60
C LEU A 226 -4.95 11.46 1.01
N ILE A 227 -5.56 10.69 0.09
CA ILE A 227 -6.05 9.33 0.39
C ILE A 227 -4.90 8.38 0.72
N THR A 228 -3.79 8.45 0.02
CA THR A 228 -2.62 7.60 0.31
C THR A 228 -1.97 7.96 1.66
N THR A 229 -2.07 9.23 2.09
CA THR A 229 -1.70 9.65 3.44
C THR A 229 -2.62 9.03 4.50
N TYR A 230 -3.93 8.89 4.23
CA TYR A 230 -4.85 8.17 5.12
C TYR A 230 -4.53 6.68 5.20
N LEU A 231 -4.23 6.05 4.06
CA LEU A 231 -3.81 4.64 4.01
C LEU A 231 -2.55 4.39 4.83
N ALA A 232 -1.58 5.30 4.78
CA ALA A 232 -0.34 5.20 5.53
C ALA A 232 -0.56 5.19 7.05
N GLN A 233 -1.63 5.83 7.56
CA GLN A 233 -1.95 5.82 9.00
C GLN A 233 -2.24 4.41 9.53
N ILE A 234 -2.83 3.54 8.71
CA ILE A 234 -3.17 2.17 9.12
C ILE A 234 -1.91 1.39 9.52
N ASN A 235 -0.81 1.56 8.78
CA ASN A 235 0.41 0.76 8.98
C ASN A 235 1.42 1.44 9.92
N SER A 236 1.26 2.73 10.22
CA SER A 236 2.25 3.48 10.99
C SER A 236 1.70 4.01 12.30
N THR A 237 0.77 4.94 12.25
CA THR A 237 0.29 5.68 13.43
C THR A 237 -0.74 4.90 14.23
N LEU A 238 -1.65 4.20 13.54
CA LEU A 238 -2.79 3.53 14.16
C LEU A 238 -2.38 2.37 15.10
N PRO A 239 -1.39 1.51 14.74
CA PRO A 239 -0.89 0.48 15.66
C PRO A 239 -0.33 1.08 16.95
N LEU A 240 0.48 2.13 16.85
CA LEU A 240 1.05 2.83 17.99
C LEU A 240 -0.03 3.52 18.83
N TYR A 241 -1.02 4.14 18.18
CA TYR A 241 -2.16 4.75 18.87
C TYR A 241 -2.98 3.69 19.64
N PHE A 242 -3.27 2.56 19.03
CA PHE A 242 -3.98 1.47 19.68
C PHE A 242 -3.22 0.91 20.88
N LYS A 243 -1.89 0.87 20.81
CA LYS A 243 -1.05 0.39 21.90
C LYS A 243 -1.00 1.37 23.08
N ASN A 244 -0.90 2.68 22.81
CA ASN A 244 -0.52 3.66 23.84
C ASN A 244 -1.66 4.63 24.22
N PHE A 245 -2.65 4.87 23.36
CA PHE A 245 -3.64 5.95 23.54
C PHE A 245 -5.09 5.47 23.58
N ALA A 246 -5.41 4.34 22.97
CA ALA A 246 -6.77 3.82 22.97
C ALA A 246 -7.28 3.57 24.39
N ARG A 247 -8.61 3.59 24.59
CA ARG A 247 -9.24 3.34 25.89
C ARG A 247 -8.71 4.28 26.99
N GLN A 248 -8.62 5.58 26.71
CA GLN A 248 -8.13 6.58 27.64
C GLN A 248 -6.66 6.33 28.11
N GLY A 249 -5.82 5.78 27.23
CA GLY A 249 -4.42 5.47 27.54
C GLY A 249 -4.15 4.08 28.11
N LEU A 250 -5.18 3.26 28.32
CA LEU A 250 -5.01 1.86 28.74
C LEU A 250 -4.43 0.96 27.62
N GLY A 251 -4.63 1.36 26.36
CA GLY A 251 -4.19 0.64 25.18
C GLY A 251 -4.88 -0.72 24.97
N PHE A 252 -4.49 -1.36 23.88
CA PHE A 252 -4.85 -2.77 23.58
C PHE A 252 -3.61 -3.67 23.68
N SER A 253 -3.84 -4.95 23.96
CA SER A 253 -2.79 -5.96 23.86
C SER A 253 -2.38 -6.19 22.42
N GLU A 254 -1.17 -6.70 22.18
CA GLU A 254 -0.63 -7.02 20.85
C GLU A 254 -1.54 -8.01 20.11
N LEU A 255 -2.08 -9.00 20.82
CA LEU A 255 -3.02 -9.96 20.26
C LEU A 255 -4.32 -9.28 19.78
N THR A 256 -4.85 -8.33 20.56
CA THR A 256 -6.03 -7.54 20.16
C THR A 256 -5.71 -6.69 18.93
N ILE A 257 -4.55 -6.04 18.91
CA ILE A 257 -4.11 -5.22 17.76
C ILE A 257 -3.97 -6.10 16.52
N GLY A 258 -3.30 -7.26 16.63
CA GLY A 258 -3.17 -8.20 15.50
C GLY A 258 -4.53 -8.67 14.98
N THR A 259 -5.45 -9.02 15.89
CA THR A 259 -6.81 -9.44 15.52
C THR A 259 -7.59 -8.31 14.82
N LEU A 260 -7.47 -7.08 15.30
CA LEU A 260 -8.11 -5.89 14.68
C LEU A 260 -7.59 -5.65 13.26
N PHE A 261 -6.28 -5.74 13.02
CA PHE A 261 -5.73 -5.58 11.67
C PHE A 261 -6.03 -6.78 10.77
N ALA A 262 -6.05 -8.00 11.29
CA ALA A 262 -6.53 -9.17 10.54
C ALA A 262 -8.01 -9.02 10.12
N TRP A 263 -8.86 -8.50 11.02
CA TRP A 263 -10.25 -8.12 10.72
C TRP A 263 -10.32 -7.11 9.59
N HIS A 264 -9.54 -6.02 9.66
CA HIS A 264 -9.47 -5.00 8.62
C HIS A 264 -9.08 -5.59 7.25
N LEU A 265 -8.00 -6.38 7.20
CA LEU A 265 -7.52 -7.01 5.97
C LEU A 265 -8.54 -8.02 5.42
N GLY A 266 -9.14 -8.83 6.28
CA GLY A 266 -10.18 -9.79 5.91
C GLY A 266 -11.40 -9.11 5.28
N LEU A 267 -11.87 -8.02 5.89
CA LEU A 267 -12.98 -7.24 5.34
C LEU A 267 -12.61 -6.54 4.03
N ALA A 268 -11.39 -5.99 3.91
CA ALA A 268 -10.94 -5.36 2.69
C ALA A 268 -10.97 -6.35 1.51
N ILE A 269 -10.53 -7.59 1.73
CA ILE A 269 -10.58 -8.67 0.73
C ILE A 269 -12.04 -9.04 0.42
N LEU A 270 -12.85 -9.28 1.45
CA LEU A 270 -14.24 -9.73 1.32
C LEU A 270 -15.10 -8.72 0.57
N PHE A 271 -14.94 -7.43 0.89
CA PHE A 271 -15.75 -6.36 0.30
C PHE A 271 -15.20 -5.80 -1.02
N GLN A 272 -13.99 -6.16 -1.44
CA GLN A 272 -13.37 -5.61 -2.64
C GLN A 272 -14.23 -5.80 -3.89
N LEU A 273 -14.71 -7.01 -4.14
CA LEU A 273 -15.53 -7.31 -5.32
C LEU A 273 -16.98 -6.80 -5.20
N PRO A 274 -17.70 -7.00 -4.09
CA PRO A 274 -19.03 -6.43 -3.90
C PRO A 274 -19.06 -4.92 -4.07
N ILE A 275 -18.12 -4.20 -3.45
CA ILE A 275 -18.05 -2.74 -3.54
C ILE A 275 -17.68 -2.28 -4.96
N ALA A 276 -16.74 -2.95 -5.64
CA ALA A 276 -16.40 -2.63 -7.02
C ALA A 276 -17.61 -2.76 -7.96
N ARG A 277 -18.46 -3.80 -7.75
CA ARG A 277 -19.69 -3.99 -8.50
C ARG A 277 -20.75 -2.94 -8.16
N TRP A 278 -20.91 -2.61 -6.88
CA TRP A 278 -21.85 -1.59 -6.41
C TRP A 278 -21.48 -0.18 -6.90
N LEU A 279 -20.18 0.11 -7.03
CA LEU A 279 -19.70 1.41 -7.52
C LEU A 279 -19.79 1.56 -9.06
N LYS A 280 -20.00 0.47 -9.81
CA LYS A 280 -20.02 0.48 -11.27
C LYS A 280 -20.95 1.53 -11.92
N PRO A 281 -22.18 1.85 -11.39
CA PRO A 281 -23.05 2.87 -11.97
C PRO A 281 -22.63 4.31 -11.62
N TYR A 282 -21.69 4.51 -10.70
CA TYR A 282 -21.26 5.84 -10.27
C TYR A 282 -20.05 6.33 -11.05
N SER A 283 -19.89 7.66 -11.17
CA SER A 283 -18.66 8.24 -11.70
C SER A 283 -17.47 7.92 -10.80
N TYR A 284 -16.26 7.84 -11.38
CA TYR A 284 -15.04 7.60 -10.61
C TYR A 284 -14.84 8.63 -9.48
N ALA A 285 -15.15 9.91 -9.75
CA ALA A 285 -15.09 10.95 -8.72
C ALA A 285 -16.04 10.66 -7.54
N ARG A 286 -17.26 10.17 -7.80
CA ARG A 286 -18.21 9.78 -6.74
C ARG A 286 -17.71 8.57 -5.95
N GLY A 287 -17.13 7.57 -6.63
CA GLY A 287 -16.53 6.43 -5.94
C GLY A 287 -15.43 6.86 -4.96
N LEU A 288 -14.58 7.82 -5.35
CA LEU A 288 -13.57 8.39 -4.46
C LEU A 288 -14.19 9.25 -3.33
N MET A 289 -15.29 10.00 -3.58
CA MET A 289 -16.00 10.72 -2.52
C MET A 289 -16.57 9.78 -1.46
N ILE A 290 -17.12 8.64 -1.87
CA ILE A 290 -17.61 7.58 -0.98
C ILE A 290 -16.45 7.03 -0.13
N SER A 291 -15.29 6.76 -0.76
CA SER A 291 -14.10 6.33 -0.04
C SER A 291 -13.67 7.34 1.02
N ILE A 292 -13.53 8.63 0.66
CA ILE A 292 -13.14 9.69 1.60
C ILE A 292 -14.14 9.83 2.76
N PHE A 293 -15.44 9.70 2.49
CA PHE A 293 -16.47 9.73 3.53
C PHE A 293 -16.26 8.60 4.56
N PHE A 294 -16.03 7.37 4.10
CA PHE A 294 -15.76 6.26 5.00
C PHE A 294 -14.44 6.41 5.76
N TRP A 295 -13.39 7.00 5.15
CA TRP A 295 -12.16 7.37 5.87
C TRP A 295 -12.44 8.34 7.00
N GLY A 296 -13.21 9.41 6.75
CA GLY A 296 -13.56 10.40 7.76
C GLY A 296 -14.37 9.82 8.91
N THR A 297 -15.36 8.99 8.61
CA THR A 297 -16.16 8.30 9.63
C THR A 297 -15.27 7.35 10.44
N GLY A 298 -14.37 6.60 9.78
CA GLY A 298 -13.40 5.73 10.45
C GLY A 298 -12.50 6.51 11.42
N PHE A 299 -11.93 7.64 11.00
CA PHE A 299 -11.10 8.49 11.88
C PHE A 299 -11.90 9.06 13.05
N GLY A 300 -13.16 9.45 12.83
CA GLY A 300 -14.05 9.88 13.92
C GLY A 300 -14.26 8.78 14.97
N LEU A 301 -14.45 7.53 14.54
CA LEU A 301 -14.58 6.39 15.45
C LEU A 301 -13.25 6.05 16.17
N ILE A 302 -12.09 6.26 15.53
CA ILE A 302 -10.81 6.13 16.22
C ILE A 302 -10.67 7.19 17.32
N TRP A 303 -11.07 8.43 17.06
CA TRP A 303 -11.11 9.45 18.10
C TRP A 303 -12.01 9.02 19.26
N ILE A 304 -13.24 8.52 18.97
CA ILE A 304 -14.14 8.01 20.01
C ILE A 304 -13.50 6.87 20.80
N CYS A 305 -12.80 5.93 20.13
CA CYS A 305 -12.08 4.83 20.76
C CYS A 305 -11.08 5.30 21.81
N GLY A 306 -10.45 6.48 21.60
CA GLY A 306 -9.50 7.07 22.54
C GLY A 306 -10.13 7.78 23.72
N VAL A 307 -11.29 8.44 23.53
CA VAL A 307 -11.88 9.32 24.54
C VAL A 307 -13.08 8.71 25.26
N ALA A 308 -13.75 7.72 24.68
CA ALA A 308 -14.95 7.12 25.28
C ALA A 308 -14.60 6.33 26.57
N PRO A 309 -15.42 6.45 27.62
CA PRO A 309 -15.17 5.75 28.88
C PRO A 309 -15.36 4.23 28.79
N ALA A 310 -16.11 3.75 27.79
CA ALA A 310 -16.36 2.33 27.56
C ALA A 310 -16.47 2.01 26.07
N GLY A 311 -16.40 0.70 25.75
CA GLY A 311 -16.62 0.23 24.38
C GLY A 311 -15.45 0.46 23.41
N GLY A 312 -14.24 0.78 23.87
CA GLY A 312 -13.10 1.09 23.00
C GLY A 312 -12.85 0.04 21.92
N LEU A 313 -13.01 -1.26 22.24
CA LEU A 313 -12.87 -2.34 21.27
C LEU A 313 -13.95 -2.29 20.17
N ILE A 314 -15.19 -1.99 20.54
CA ILE A 314 -16.31 -1.89 19.56
C ILE A 314 -16.03 -0.74 18.59
N TRP A 315 -15.60 0.40 19.09
CA TRP A 315 -15.24 1.55 18.25
C TRP A 315 -14.08 1.25 17.31
N ALA A 316 -13.05 0.53 17.79
CA ALA A 316 -11.93 0.11 16.96
C ALA A 316 -12.36 -0.87 15.85
N VAL A 317 -13.20 -1.85 16.17
CA VAL A 317 -13.75 -2.83 15.20
C VAL A 317 -14.56 -2.13 14.11
N LEU A 318 -15.47 -1.20 14.50
CA LEU A 318 -16.29 -0.44 13.57
C LEU A 318 -15.43 0.50 12.71
N ALA A 319 -14.46 1.20 13.30
CA ALA A 319 -13.56 2.09 12.59
C ALA A 319 -12.78 1.35 11.51
N LEU A 320 -12.13 0.24 11.86
CA LEU A 320 -11.34 -0.55 10.92
C LEU A 320 -12.23 -1.24 9.87
N GLY A 321 -13.46 -1.60 10.20
CA GLY A 321 -14.45 -2.08 9.25
C GLY A 321 -14.78 -1.02 8.19
N LEU A 322 -15.08 0.21 8.60
CA LEU A 322 -15.35 1.32 7.67
C LEU A 322 -14.13 1.71 6.85
N MET A 323 -12.93 1.69 7.44
CA MET A 323 -11.68 1.92 6.71
C MET A 323 -11.40 0.82 5.68
N ALA A 324 -11.79 -0.44 5.94
CA ALA A 324 -11.72 -1.51 4.96
C ALA A 324 -12.65 -1.26 3.76
N ILE A 325 -13.87 -0.78 4.01
CA ILE A 325 -14.81 -0.36 2.96
C ILE A 325 -14.27 0.84 2.19
N ALA A 326 -13.65 1.81 2.88
CA ALA A 326 -13.01 2.95 2.24
C ALA A 326 -11.88 2.51 1.29
N MET A 327 -11.03 1.59 1.72
CA MET A 327 -9.95 1.02 0.91
C MET A 327 -10.49 0.22 -0.29
N ALA A 328 -11.51 -0.61 -0.08
CA ALA A 328 -12.15 -1.38 -1.12
C ALA A 328 -12.86 -0.49 -2.18
N SER A 329 -13.33 0.70 -1.78
CA SER A 329 -13.89 1.70 -2.69
C SER A 329 -12.83 2.46 -3.47
N TYR A 330 -11.70 2.76 -2.82
CA TYR A 330 -10.60 3.53 -3.41
C TYR A 330 -9.85 2.76 -4.49
N THR A 331 -9.38 1.57 -4.18
CA THR A 331 -8.38 0.85 -4.99
C THR A 331 -8.81 0.63 -6.45
N PRO A 332 -10.01 0.07 -6.75
CA PRO A 332 -10.45 -0.12 -8.13
C PRO A 332 -10.78 1.21 -8.82
N THR A 333 -11.37 2.17 -8.07
CA THR A 333 -11.81 3.45 -8.61
C THR A 333 -10.63 4.33 -9.02
N ALA A 334 -9.60 4.41 -8.18
CA ALA A 334 -8.40 5.19 -8.45
C ALA A 334 -7.66 4.67 -9.69
N SER A 335 -7.44 3.36 -9.78
CA SER A 335 -6.78 2.73 -10.93
C SER A 335 -7.55 2.93 -12.23
N ALA A 336 -8.89 2.75 -12.19
CA ALA A 336 -9.75 2.94 -13.36
C ALA A 336 -9.76 4.40 -13.84
N LEU A 337 -9.80 5.36 -12.91
CA LEU A 337 -9.76 6.78 -13.23
C LEU A 337 -8.45 7.17 -13.93
N VAL A 338 -7.30 6.72 -13.43
CA VAL A 338 -6.01 7.00 -14.06
C VAL A 338 -5.96 6.47 -15.50
N VAL A 339 -6.45 5.25 -15.71
CA VAL A 339 -6.51 4.66 -17.06
C VAL A 339 -7.47 5.43 -17.97
N ALA A 340 -8.59 5.92 -17.45
CA ALA A 340 -9.58 6.71 -18.19
C ALA A 340 -9.08 8.11 -18.55
N LEU A 341 -8.22 8.73 -17.72
CA LEU A 341 -7.62 10.03 -17.98
C LEU A 341 -6.43 9.95 -18.95
N ALA A 342 -5.73 8.81 -18.97
CA ALA A 342 -4.49 8.67 -19.71
C ALA A 342 -4.74 8.46 -21.22
N PRO A 343 -4.10 9.23 -22.12
CA PRO A 343 -4.01 8.85 -23.52
C PRO A 343 -3.37 7.47 -23.66
N ASP A 344 -3.80 6.68 -24.66
CA ASP A 344 -3.33 5.29 -24.84
C ASP A 344 -1.80 5.17 -24.88
N SER A 345 -1.14 6.11 -25.56
CA SER A 345 0.31 6.16 -25.69
C SER A 345 1.05 6.56 -24.41
N LEU A 346 0.37 7.14 -23.41
CA LEU A 346 0.95 7.69 -22.19
C LEU A 346 0.46 7.00 -20.90
N ARG A 347 -0.32 5.90 -21.02
CA ARG A 347 -0.84 5.16 -19.85
C ARG A 347 0.23 4.80 -18.84
N GLY A 348 1.40 4.37 -19.30
CA GLY A 348 2.53 4.03 -18.43
C GLY A 348 3.01 5.21 -17.60
N VAL A 349 3.07 6.42 -18.19
CA VAL A 349 3.49 7.64 -17.50
C VAL A 349 2.47 8.03 -16.42
N TYR A 350 1.16 8.02 -16.75
CA TYR A 350 0.10 8.32 -15.79
C TYR A 350 0.06 7.34 -14.63
N LEU A 351 0.20 6.05 -14.89
CA LEU A 351 0.28 5.01 -13.85
C LEU A 351 1.54 5.16 -12.99
N SER A 352 2.67 5.54 -13.59
CA SER A 352 3.90 5.82 -12.85
C SER A 352 3.72 7.00 -11.90
N LEU A 353 3.15 8.12 -12.36
CA LEU A 353 2.85 9.28 -11.52
C LEU A 353 1.85 8.94 -10.41
N ASN A 354 0.82 8.14 -10.72
CA ASN A 354 -0.10 7.61 -9.71
C ASN A 354 0.63 6.79 -8.63
N SER A 355 1.60 5.99 -9.03
CA SER A 355 2.44 5.22 -8.08
C SER A 355 3.29 6.14 -7.18
N GLN A 356 3.71 7.33 -7.66
CA GLN A 356 4.44 8.30 -6.82
C GLN A 356 3.55 8.93 -5.74
N CYS A 357 2.23 9.04 -5.96
CA CYS A 357 1.31 9.52 -4.92
C CYS A 357 1.35 8.63 -3.68
N TRP A 358 1.48 7.30 -3.86
CA TRP A 358 1.67 6.37 -2.74
C TRP A 358 2.95 6.66 -1.97
N ALA A 359 4.05 6.88 -2.67
CA ALA A 359 5.32 7.21 -2.01
C ALA A 359 5.23 8.53 -1.23
N ILE A 360 4.57 9.55 -1.79
CA ILE A 360 4.37 10.84 -1.11
C ILE A 360 3.47 10.66 0.12
N GLY A 361 2.36 9.94 0.00
CA GLY A 361 1.45 9.68 1.12
C GLY A 361 2.11 8.89 2.25
N TYR A 362 2.91 7.88 1.90
CA TYR A 362 3.68 7.09 2.88
C TYR A 362 4.93 7.80 3.42
N LEU A 363 5.38 8.89 2.81
CA LEU A 363 6.36 9.81 3.37
C LEU A 363 5.71 10.74 4.42
N ILE A 364 4.57 11.34 4.06
CA ILE A 364 3.89 12.35 4.86
C ILE A 364 3.16 11.71 6.05
N GLY A 365 2.44 10.61 5.81
CA GLY A 365 1.55 9.99 6.81
C GLY A 365 2.25 9.60 8.10
N PRO A 366 3.29 8.76 8.07
CA PRO A 366 4.02 8.36 9.28
C PRO A 366 4.68 9.53 10.00
N ALA A 367 5.21 10.52 9.27
CA ALA A 367 5.84 11.69 9.86
C ALA A 367 4.84 12.56 10.64
N LEU A 368 3.66 12.84 10.04
CA LEU A 368 2.60 13.59 10.73
C LEU A 368 2.03 12.82 11.92
N GLY A 369 1.77 11.52 11.73
CA GLY A 369 1.24 10.68 12.79
C GLY A 369 2.22 10.52 13.96
N GLY A 370 3.50 10.30 13.68
CA GLY A 370 4.54 10.23 14.70
C GLY A 370 4.64 11.52 15.51
N ALA A 371 4.65 12.67 14.82
CA ALA A 371 4.67 13.99 15.49
C ALA A 371 3.43 14.22 16.38
N ALA A 372 2.27 13.67 16.00
CA ALA A 372 1.07 13.73 16.82
C ALA A 372 1.15 12.82 18.05
N MET A 373 1.76 11.64 17.93
CA MET A 373 1.87 10.66 19.01
C MET A 373 2.89 11.06 20.11
N ASP A 374 3.79 12.00 19.84
CA ASP A 374 4.67 12.58 20.85
C ASP A 374 4.00 13.71 21.67
N ARG A 375 2.75 14.05 21.36
CA ARG A 375 2.01 15.10 22.06
C ARG A 375 1.22 14.53 23.26
N PRO A 376 0.81 15.38 24.21
CA PRO A 376 -0.08 14.95 25.29
C PRO A 376 -1.34 14.24 24.75
N PRO A 377 -1.94 13.32 25.54
CA PRO A 377 -3.04 12.46 25.07
C PRO A 377 -4.21 13.20 24.41
N GLY A 378 -4.57 14.40 24.89
CA GLY A 378 -5.62 15.21 24.27
C GLY A 378 -5.30 15.65 22.84
N LEU A 379 -4.04 16.04 22.58
CA LEU A 379 -3.59 16.44 21.23
C LEU A 379 -3.37 15.21 20.35
N ALA A 380 -2.84 14.10 20.88
CA ALA A 380 -2.70 12.84 20.16
C ALA A 380 -4.07 12.32 19.71
N ASN A 381 -5.09 12.38 20.56
CA ASN A 381 -6.47 12.08 20.18
C ASN A 381 -7.02 13.09 19.17
N GLY A 382 -6.72 14.38 19.34
CA GLY A 382 -7.12 15.45 18.42
C GLY A 382 -6.61 15.31 17.00
N TYR A 383 -5.51 14.57 16.79
CA TYR A 383 -4.98 14.25 15.48
C TYR A 383 -6.02 13.57 14.56
N TRP A 384 -6.80 12.65 15.09
CA TRP A 384 -7.84 11.97 14.32
C TRP A 384 -8.96 12.93 13.90
N LEU A 385 -9.30 13.91 14.74
CA LEU A 385 -10.25 14.98 14.36
C LEU A 385 -9.66 15.92 13.29
N MET A 386 -8.35 16.19 13.32
CA MET A 386 -7.69 16.93 12.24
C MET A 386 -7.81 16.18 10.90
N LEU A 387 -7.64 14.86 10.90
CA LEU A 387 -7.88 14.05 9.68
C LEU A 387 -9.35 14.10 9.25
N VAL A 388 -10.32 14.05 10.18
CA VAL A 388 -11.75 14.28 9.86
C VAL A 388 -11.93 15.68 9.25
N GLY A 389 -11.30 16.71 9.79
CA GLY A 389 -11.36 18.07 9.26
C GLY A 389 -10.79 18.23 7.85
N SER A 390 -9.94 17.31 7.39
CA SER A 390 -9.43 17.31 6.01
C SER A 390 -10.41 16.71 4.99
N ILE A 391 -11.45 16.01 5.44
CA ILE A 391 -12.46 15.38 4.55
C ILE A 391 -13.21 16.40 3.68
N PRO A 392 -13.72 17.53 4.21
CA PRO A 392 -14.34 18.57 3.38
C PRO A 392 -13.42 19.09 2.27
N VAL A 393 -12.11 19.20 2.54
CA VAL A 393 -11.12 19.62 1.54
C VAL A 393 -11.05 18.57 0.41
N GLY A 394 -10.90 17.29 0.74
CA GLY A 394 -10.88 16.20 -0.24
C GLY A 394 -12.17 16.14 -1.07
N LEU A 395 -13.34 16.27 -0.42
CA LEU A 395 -14.63 16.31 -1.10
C LEU A 395 -14.76 17.52 -2.05
N THR A 396 -14.25 18.67 -1.66
CA THR A 396 -14.26 19.88 -2.50
C THR A 396 -13.40 19.68 -3.74
N ILE A 397 -12.19 19.12 -3.60
CA ILE A 397 -11.30 18.79 -4.70
C ILE A 397 -11.96 17.77 -5.65
N LEU A 398 -12.60 16.72 -5.11
CA LEU A 398 -13.30 15.72 -5.93
C LEU A 398 -14.53 16.28 -6.66
N LYS A 399 -15.28 17.19 -6.05
CA LYS A 399 -16.37 17.91 -6.73
C LYS A 399 -15.83 18.76 -7.88
N ALA A 400 -14.68 19.41 -7.70
CA ALA A 400 -14.03 20.17 -8.78
C ALA A 400 -13.58 19.23 -9.92
N LEU A 401 -13.03 18.05 -9.59
CA LEU A 401 -12.69 17.01 -10.56
C LEU A 401 -13.92 16.54 -11.34
N GLU A 402 -15.02 16.20 -10.65
CA GLU A 402 -16.26 15.75 -11.30
C GLU A 402 -16.77 16.79 -12.30
N ARG A 403 -16.82 18.07 -11.89
CA ARG A 403 -17.21 19.18 -12.79
C ARG A 403 -16.30 19.32 -13.99
N GLN A 404 -14.99 19.15 -13.80
CA GLN A 404 -14.00 19.24 -14.88
C GLN A 404 -14.21 18.10 -15.89
N LEU A 405 -14.39 16.86 -15.42
CA LEU A 405 -14.64 15.70 -16.27
C LEU A 405 -15.95 15.83 -17.08
N GLN A 406 -17.01 16.35 -16.47
CA GLN A 406 -18.28 16.61 -17.15
C GLN A 406 -18.16 17.70 -18.23
N ARG A 407 -17.32 18.72 -18.02
CA ARG A 407 -17.07 19.77 -19.04
C ARG A 407 -16.34 19.19 -20.24
N VAL A 408 -15.31 18.37 -20.02
CA VAL A 408 -14.54 17.73 -21.10
C VAL A 408 -15.44 16.82 -21.93
N SER A 409 -16.27 15.98 -21.29
CA SER A 409 -17.23 15.13 -22.00
C SER A 409 -18.19 15.92 -22.89
N ARG A 410 -18.78 17.00 -22.36
CA ARG A 410 -19.70 17.85 -23.13
C ARG A 410 -19.05 18.57 -24.31
N SER A 411 -17.79 19.01 -24.19
CA SER A 411 -17.08 19.65 -25.31
C SER A 411 -16.82 18.66 -26.43
N THR A 412 -16.47 17.40 -26.10
CA THR A 412 -16.26 16.35 -27.08
C THR A 412 -17.56 15.99 -27.83
N ASP A 413 -18.69 15.88 -27.11
CA ASP A 413 -20.00 15.59 -27.73
C ASP A 413 -20.44 16.71 -28.68
N LEU A 414 -20.15 17.98 -28.36
CA LEU A 414 -20.48 19.12 -29.21
C LEU A 414 -19.60 19.19 -30.50
N GLU A 415 -18.34 18.78 -30.42
CA GLU A 415 -17.45 18.68 -31.60
C GLU A 415 -17.93 17.57 -32.56
N TYR A 416 -18.35 16.40 -32.01
CA TYR A 416 -18.90 15.33 -32.85
C TYR A 416 -20.20 15.69 -33.53
N THR A 417 -21.10 16.42 -32.88
CA THR A 417 -22.37 16.88 -33.47
C THR A 417 -22.16 17.96 -34.55
N ASN A 418 -21.16 18.83 -34.42
CA ASN A 418 -20.84 19.84 -35.40
C ASN A 418 -20.09 19.32 -36.64
N HIS A 419 -19.44 18.15 -36.57
CA HIS A 419 -18.81 17.49 -37.71
C HIS A 419 -19.73 16.52 -38.46
N SER A 420 -20.90 16.21 -37.90
CA SER A 420 -21.92 15.32 -38.47
C SER A 420 -23.10 16.07 -39.10
N SER A 421 -23.14 17.39 -39.05
CA SER A 421 -24.04 18.32 -39.73
C SER A 421 -23.34 18.98 -40.92
#